data_0b8cb1b2863dfbbaf6775b9a96077f31
#
_entry.id   0b8cb1b2863dfbbaf6775b9a96077f31
#
_cell.length_a   1.000
_cell.length_b   1.000
_cell.length_c   1.000
_cell.angle_alpha   90.00
_cell.angle_beta   90.00
_cell.angle_gamma   90.00
#
_symmetry.space_group_name_H-M   'P 1'
#
loop_
_entity.id
_entity.type
_entity.pdbx_description
1 polymer ?
#
loop_
_entity_poly.entity_id
_entity_poly.type
_entity_poly.pdbx_seq_one_letter_code
_entity_poly.pdbx_strand_id
1 'polypeptide(L)'
;MWNEKGTSCNYGWPSDGKVNNFQAVQWVSEACKKFHYDIVVTSTWRMKENYKECLINGGLRDGIEILGKTEHLEVEEGWSRGYEVQKYLDDHPEIKYFMILDDEYVPINEVQKEHFIQTVDGHGGFNEADFFTFEKKYMKDLGHGGSFWDRKDKDYRKVIEY
;
A
#
# COMPACT_ATOMS: atom_id res chain seq x y z
N MET A 1 -17.44 -8.31 1.07
CA MET A 1 -16.51 -9.35 0.97
C MET A 1 -15.99 -9.48 -0.41
N TRP A 2 -14.85 -9.78 -0.48
CA TRP A 2 -14.12 -9.74 -1.72
C TRP A 2 -14.36 -10.92 -2.60
N ASN A 3 -14.93 -11.95 -2.07
CA ASN A 3 -15.39 -13.04 -2.87
C ASN A 3 -16.60 -13.69 -2.27
N GLU A 4 -17.34 -14.35 -3.11
CA GLU A 4 -18.58 -15.02 -2.78
C GLU A 4 -18.37 -16.26 -1.90
N LYS A 5 -17.13 -16.71 -1.77
CA LYS A 5 -16.80 -17.90 -1.02
C LYS A 5 -16.64 -17.66 0.48
N GLY A 6 -16.95 -16.45 0.93
CA GLY A 6 -16.90 -16.14 2.35
C GLY A 6 -15.52 -16.16 2.96
N THR A 7 -14.48 -16.00 2.15
CA THR A 7 -13.14 -15.90 2.70
C THR A 7 -13.04 -14.65 3.53
N SER A 8 -12.22 -14.69 4.51
CA SER A 8 -12.11 -13.67 5.53
C SER A 8 -11.36 -12.41 5.07
N CYS A 9 -11.34 -12.13 3.77
CA CYS A 9 -10.68 -10.95 3.24
C CYS A 9 -11.36 -9.64 3.63
N ASN A 10 -12.59 -9.71 4.07
CA ASN A 10 -13.33 -8.57 4.56
C ASN A 10 -13.25 -8.42 6.09
N TYR A 11 -12.29 -9.05 6.70
CA TYR A 11 -12.10 -8.97 8.14
C TYR A 11 -11.88 -7.52 8.60
N GLY A 12 -12.65 -7.11 9.58
CA GLY A 12 -12.60 -5.74 10.10
C GLY A 12 -13.31 -4.69 9.26
N TRP A 13 -13.85 -5.07 8.11
CA TRP A 13 -14.58 -4.17 7.24
C TRP A 13 -16.08 -4.27 7.46
N PRO A 14 -16.83 -3.20 7.21
CA PRO A 14 -18.29 -3.28 7.21
C PRO A 14 -18.78 -4.35 6.23
N SER A 15 -19.91 -4.94 6.51
CA SER A 15 -20.47 -6.00 5.68
C SER A 15 -20.77 -5.57 4.24
N ASP A 16 -21.01 -4.29 4.04
CA ASP A 16 -21.25 -3.66 2.73
C ASP A 16 -19.99 -3.07 2.09
N GLY A 17 -18.89 -3.05 2.82
CA GLY A 17 -17.62 -2.47 2.38
C GLY A 17 -16.95 -3.16 1.19
N LYS A 18 -17.53 -4.23 0.72
CA LYS A 18 -17.03 -5.02 -0.39
C LYS A 18 -16.75 -4.22 -1.65
N VAL A 19 -17.69 -3.38 -2.03
CA VAL A 19 -17.56 -2.56 -3.23
C VAL A 19 -16.45 -1.53 -3.04
N ASN A 20 -16.43 -0.92 -1.87
CA ASN A 20 -15.42 0.08 -1.56
C ASN A 20 -14.02 -0.54 -1.47
N ASN A 21 -13.91 -1.70 -0.87
CA ASN A 21 -12.66 -2.43 -0.84
C ASN A 21 -12.18 -2.81 -2.24
N PHE A 22 -13.09 -3.27 -3.07
CA PHE A 22 -12.79 -3.60 -4.45
C PHE A 22 -12.32 -2.37 -5.23
N GLN A 23 -13.01 -1.26 -5.10
CA GLN A 23 -12.62 -0.01 -5.74
C GLN A 23 -11.25 0.49 -5.26
N ALA A 24 -11.00 0.41 -3.95
CA ALA A 24 -9.69 0.78 -3.39
C ALA A 24 -8.58 -0.06 -4.01
N VAL A 25 -8.75 -1.36 -4.09
CA VAL A 25 -7.77 -2.26 -4.70
C VAL A 25 -7.59 -1.96 -6.19
N GLN A 26 -8.66 -1.59 -6.89
CA GLN A 26 -8.57 -1.15 -8.29
C GLN A 26 -7.68 0.09 -8.44
N TRP A 27 -7.88 1.11 -7.61
CA TRP A 27 -7.06 2.31 -7.66
C TRP A 27 -5.61 2.06 -7.25
N VAL A 28 -5.38 1.22 -6.25
CA VAL A 28 -4.02 0.78 -5.89
C VAL A 28 -3.38 0.03 -7.05
N SER A 29 -4.13 -0.84 -7.71
CA SER A 29 -3.65 -1.55 -8.91
C SER A 29 -3.26 -0.60 -10.04
N GLU A 30 -4.05 0.45 -10.27
CA GLU A 30 -3.71 1.47 -11.27
C GLU A 30 -2.37 2.17 -10.93
N ALA A 31 -2.17 2.53 -9.66
CA ALA A 31 -0.91 3.11 -9.22
C ALA A 31 0.27 2.14 -9.41
N CYS A 32 0.11 0.89 -9.02
CA CYS A 32 1.13 -0.14 -9.20
C CYS A 32 1.51 -0.29 -10.68
N LYS A 33 0.52 -0.36 -11.56
CA LYS A 33 0.76 -0.53 -13.00
C LYS A 33 1.39 0.69 -13.64
N LYS A 34 0.87 1.88 -13.31
CA LYS A 34 1.34 3.11 -13.91
C LYS A 34 2.76 3.48 -13.48
N PHE A 35 3.05 3.30 -12.20
CA PHE A 35 4.31 3.75 -11.60
C PHE A 35 5.30 2.63 -11.29
N HIS A 36 4.94 1.40 -11.60
CA HIS A 36 5.77 0.20 -11.40
C HIS A 36 6.12 -0.06 -9.93
N TYR A 37 5.10 -0.05 -9.08
CA TYR A 37 5.24 -0.43 -7.66
C TYR A 37 4.78 -1.86 -7.45
N ASP A 38 5.44 -2.54 -6.54
CA ASP A 38 5.00 -3.80 -5.95
C ASP A 38 4.37 -3.54 -4.57
N ILE A 39 3.79 -4.55 -3.97
CA ILE A 39 3.06 -4.40 -2.71
C ILE A 39 3.76 -5.14 -1.58
N VAL A 40 3.81 -4.48 -0.43
CA VAL A 40 4.12 -5.09 0.86
C VAL A 40 2.91 -4.90 1.76
N VAL A 41 2.39 -5.97 2.33
CA VAL A 41 1.18 -5.89 3.14
C VAL A 41 1.50 -5.50 4.58
N THR A 42 0.92 -4.40 5.04
CA THR A 42 1.05 -3.91 6.41
C THR A 42 -0.26 -4.01 7.18
N SER A 43 -1.37 -4.14 6.49
CA SER A 43 -2.70 -4.30 7.07
C SER A 43 -2.78 -5.52 8.00
N THR A 44 -3.72 -5.48 8.92
CA THR A 44 -3.99 -6.61 9.83
C THR A 44 -4.30 -7.92 9.11
N TRP A 45 -4.70 -7.87 7.85
CA TRP A 45 -4.89 -9.09 7.06
C TRP A 45 -3.60 -9.92 6.93
N ARG A 46 -2.44 -9.30 7.05
CA ARG A 46 -1.16 -10.01 6.98
C ARG A 46 -1.04 -11.13 8.00
N MET A 47 -1.84 -11.08 9.06
CA MET A 47 -1.88 -12.13 10.07
C MET A 47 -2.56 -13.41 9.59
N LYS A 48 -3.21 -13.37 8.43
CA LYS A 48 -3.85 -14.53 7.83
C LYS A 48 -2.90 -15.23 6.86
N GLU A 49 -3.00 -16.54 6.80
CA GLU A 49 -2.20 -17.35 5.88
C GLU A 49 -2.47 -16.99 4.41
N ASN A 50 -3.73 -16.65 4.10
CA ASN A 50 -4.17 -16.33 2.75
C ASN A 50 -4.15 -14.83 2.43
N TYR A 51 -3.31 -14.04 3.09
CA TYR A 51 -3.31 -12.59 2.93
C TYR A 51 -3.07 -12.13 1.49
N LYS A 52 -2.25 -12.84 0.72
CA LYS A 52 -2.01 -12.53 -0.70
C LYS A 52 -3.27 -12.74 -1.54
N GLU A 53 -3.98 -13.83 -1.27
CA GLU A 53 -5.23 -14.13 -1.97
C GLU A 53 -6.31 -13.08 -1.69
N CYS A 54 -6.28 -12.46 -0.54
CA CYS A 54 -7.19 -11.37 -0.20
C CYS A 54 -7.07 -10.20 -1.19
N LEU A 55 -5.87 -9.81 -1.55
CA LEU A 55 -5.66 -8.75 -2.54
C LEU A 55 -6.02 -9.22 -3.95
N ILE A 56 -5.61 -10.42 -4.32
CA ILE A 56 -5.91 -10.98 -5.64
C ILE A 56 -7.42 -11.09 -5.84
N ASN A 57 -8.12 -11.64 -4.87
CA ASN A 57 -9.58 -11.76 -4.92
C ASN A 57 -10.29 -10.40 -4.81
N GLY A 58 -9.64 -9.42 -4.22
CA GLY A 58 -10.12 -8.04 -4.16
C GLY A 58 -9.98 -7.28 -5.46
N GLY A 59 -9.37 -7.88 -6.47
CA GLY A 59 -9.25 -7.28 -7.80
C GLY A 59 -7.87 -6.74 -8.14
N LEU A 60 -6.83 -7.17 -7.43
CA LEU A 60 -5.47 -6.82 -7.80
C LEU A 60 -5.16 -7.35 -9.20
N ARG A 61 -4.66 -6.48 -10.06
CA ARG A 61 -4.39 -6.83 -11.46
C ARG A 61 -3.14 -7.70 -11.59
N ASP A 62 -3.13 -8.53 -12.62
CA ASP A 62 -2.00 -9.39 -12.95
C ASP A 62 -0.73 -8.58 -13.21
N GLY A 63 0.40 -9.15 -12.84
CA GLY A 63 1.71 -8.55 -13.04
C GLY A 63 2.17 -7.65 -11.89
N ILE A 64 1.35 -7.46 -10.87
CA ILE A 64 1.73 -6.78 -9.63
C ILE A 64 2.18 -7.84 -8.64
N GLU A 65 3.40 -7.70 -8.14
CA GLU A 65 3.96 -8.65 -7.19
C GLU A 65 3.64 -8.24 -5.75
N ILE A 66 3.23 -9.20 -4.94
CA ILE A 66 3.11 -9.04 -3.50
C ILE A 66 4.40 -9.63 -2.90
N LEU A 67 5.32 -8.77 -2.52
CA LEU A 67 6.65 -9.17 -2.07
C LEU A 67 6.64 -9.88 -0.72
N GLY A 68 5.70 -9.52 0.13
CA GLY A 68 5.60 -10.08 1.45
C GLY A 68 4.76 -9.20 2.36
N LYS A 69 5.10 -9.27 3.64
CA LYS A 69 4.39 -8.55 4.70
C LYS A 69 5.36 -8.04 5.75
N THR A 70 4.96 -6.97 6.44
CA THR A 70 5.70 -6.49 7.59
C THR A 70 5.48 -7.43 8.79
N GLU A 71 6.48 -7.52 9.66
CA GLU A 71 6.33 -8.21 10.95
C GLU A 71 5.43 -7.38 11.88
N HIS A 72 4.71 -8.07 12.74
CA HIS A 72 4.01 -7.40 13.83
C HIS A 72 5.02 -7.09 14.95
N LEU A 73 5.08 -5.81 15.31
CA LEU A 73 5.95 -5.34 16.40
C LEU A 73 5.07 -4.85 17.55
N GLU A 74 5.49 -5.18 18.76
CA GLU A 74 4.91 -4.59 19.95
C GLU A 74 5.68 -3.32 20.31
N VAL A 75 4.97 -2.22 20.50
CA VAL A 75 5.52 -0.95 20.95
C VAL A 75 4.86 -0.53 22.25
N GLU A 76 5.59 0.17 23.10
CA GLU A 76 5.09 0.54 24.43
C GLU A 76 3.94 1.54 24.35
N GLU A 77 3.97 2.44 23.38
CA GLU A 77 2.94 3.47 23.19
C GLU A 77 2.64 3.69 21.70
N GLY A 78 1.37 3.92 21.40
CA GLY A 78 0.89 4.29 20.07
C GLY A 78 0.81 3.13 19.09
N TRP A 79 0.81 3.49 17.81
CA TRP A 79 0.68 2.54 16.73
C TRP A 79 2.05 1.98 16.31
N SER A 80 2.12 0.67 16.17
CA SER A 80 3.34 -0.02 15.75
C SER A 80 3.63 0.09 14.25
N ARG A 81 2.63 0.46 13.45
CA ARG A 81 2.69 0.38 11.98
C ARG A 81 3.89 1.10 11.36
N GLY A 82 4.16 2.31 11.79
CA GLY A 82 5.31 3.07 11.27
C GLY A 82 6.65 2.39 11.59
N TYR A 83 6.78 1.79 12.75
CA TYR A 83 7.98 1.02 13.14
C TYR A 83 8.08 -0.27 12.35
N GLU A 84 6.98 -0.94 12.09
CA GLU A 84 6.93 -2.16 11.28
C GLU A 84 7.36 -1.88 9.84
N VAL A 85 6.89 -0.78 9.26
CA VAL A 85 7.31 -0.32 7.94
C VAL A 85 8.80 0.00 7.93
N GLN A 86 9.28 0.72 8.94
CA GLN A 86 10.70 1.08 9.01
C GLN A 86 11.60 -0.15 9.08
N LYS A 87 11.22 -1.12 9.91
CA LYS A 87 11.97 -2.38 10.00
C LYS A 87 12.04 -3.09 8.65
N TYR A 88 10.91 -3.15 7.94
CA TYR A 88 10.89 -3.77 6.62
C TYR A 88 11.82 -3.06 5.64
N LEU A 89 11.79 -1.74 5.62
CA LEU A 89 12.67 -0.94 4.75
C LEU A 89 14.15 -1.10 5.12
N ASP A 90 14.47 -1.16 6.41
CA ASP A 90 15.85 -1.37 6.88
C ASP A 90 16.37 -2.75 6.49
N ASP A 91 15.51 -3.77 6.52
CA ASP A 91 15.85 -5.14 6.13
C ASP A 91 15.92 -5.32 4.60
N HIS A 92 15.42 -4.34 3.82
CA HIS A 92 15.36 -4.40 2.37
C HIS A 92 15.97 -3.13 1.73
N PRO A 93 17.28 -2.94 1.83
CA PRO A 93 17.93 -1.71 1.34
C PRO A 93 17.88 -1.53 -0.17
N GLU A 94 17.49 -2.55 -0.91
CA GLU A 94 17.21 -2.46 -2.35
C GLU A 94 15.96 -1.64 -2.67
N ILE A 95 15.09 -1.42 -1.70
CA ILE A 95 13.91 -0.56 -1.87
C ILE A 95 14.36 0.89 -1.81
N LYS A 96 14.20 1.60 -2.91
CA LYS A 96 14.59 3.02 -3.04
C LYS A 96 13.41 3.97 -2.97
N TYR A 97 12.25 3.51 -3.36
CA TYR A 97 11.02 4.31 -3.38
C TYR A 97 9.91 3.54 -2.70
N PHE A 98 9.17 4.19 -1.85
CA PHE A 98 8.03 3.58 -1.17
C PHE A 98 6.90 4.59 -0.98
N MET A 99 5.70 4.09 -0.81
CA MET A 99 4.54 4.85 -0.37
C MET A 99 3.82 4.05 0.70
N ILE A 100 3.35 4.73 1.71
CA ILE A 100 2.58 4.13 2.81
C ILE A 100 1.13 4.56 2.63
N LEU A 101 0.23 3.60 2.56
CA LEU A 101 -1.21 3.82 2.46
C LEU A 101 -1.87 3.24 3.71
N ASP A 102 -2.48 4.10 4.51
CA ASP A 102 -3.17 3.67 5.73
C ASP A 102 -4.30 4.65 6.05
N ASP A 103 -5.36 4.18 6.67
CA ASP A 103 -6.47 5.01 7.13
C ASP A 103 -6.16 5.71 8.46
N GLU A 104 -5.18 5.21 9.18
CA GLU A 104 -4.66 5.82 10.40
C GLU A 104 -3.36 6.58 10.14
N TYR A 105 -3.08 7.58 10.97
CA TYR A 105 -1.82 8.30 10.87
C TYR A 105 -0.69 7.50 11.50
N VAL A 106 0.18 6.94 10.68
CA VAL A 106 1.21 5.98 11.13
C VAL A 106 2.67 6.45 11.03
N PRO A 107 3.03 7.54 10.31
CA PRO A 107 4.43 7.93 10.15
C PRO A 107 5.13 8.21 11.49
N ILE A 108 6.37 7.73 11.59
CA ILE A 108 7.23 7.94 12.78
C ILE A 108 8.38 8.92 12.53
N ASN A 109 8.58 9.33 11.29
CA ASN A 109 9.64 10.28 10.92
C ASN A 109 9.23 11.09 9.69
N GLU A 110 10.02 12.11 9.35
CA GLU A 110 9.73 13.00 8.24
C GLU A 110 9.76 12.30 6.88
N VAL A 111 10.63 11.32 6.69
CA VAL A 111 10.71 10.57 5.43
C VAL A 111 9.43 9.78 5.21
N GLN A 112 8.95 9.08 6.22
CA GLN A 112 7.67 8.37 6.13
C GLN A 112 6.50 9.34 5.91
N LYS A 113 6.51 10.48 6.59
CA LYS A 113 5.47 11.50 6.46
C LYS A 113 5.37 12.03 5.03
N GLU A 114 6.49 12.26 4.37
CA GLU A 114 6.51 12.70 2.97
C GLU A 114 5.97 11.64 2.00
N HIS A 115 6.08 10.37 2.37
CA HIS A 115 5.67 9.22 1.55
C HIS A 115 4.39 8.56 2.06
N PHE A 116 3.61 9.28 2.84
CA PHE A 116 2.38 8.78 3.44
C PHE A 116 1.15 9.40 2.79
N ILE A 117 0.16 8.57 2.52
CA ILE A 117 -1.16 8.99 2.06
C ILE A 117 -2.16 8.38 3.02
N GLN A 118 -2.85 9.25 3.77
CA GLN A 118 -3.92 8.81 4.65
C GLN A 118 -5.18 8.61 3.83
N THR A 119 -5.68 7.39 3.83
CA THR A 119 -6.90 7.02 3.11
C THR A 119 -8.12 7.24 3.99
N VAL A 120 -9.30 7.22 3.38
CA VAL A 120 -10.55 7.36 4.12
C VAL A 120 -10.88 6.05 4.84
N ASP A 121 -11.19 6.16 6.13
CA ASP A 121 -11.61 5.02 6.93
C ASP A 121 -12.91 4.42 6.42
N GLY A 122 -12.97 3.11 6.38
CA GLY A 122 -14.17 2.32 6.20
C GLY A 122 -14.67 2.22 4.76
N HIS A 123 -15.23 3.25 4.22
CA HIS A 123 -16.02 3.13 2.98
C HIS A 123 -15.30 3.55 1.70
N GLY A 124 -14.27 4.36 1.79
CA GLY A 124 -13.59 4.89 0.61
C GLY A 124 -12.30 4.17 0.29
N GLY A 125 -11.49 3.94 1.31
CA GLY A 125 -10.15 3.46 1.10
C GLY A 125 -9.37 4.37 0.15
N PHE A 126 -8.43 3.79 -0.57
CA PHE A 126 -7.67 4.51 -1.58
C PHE A 126 -8.55 4.84 -2.78
N ASN A 127 -8.62 6.11 -3.16
CA ASN A 127 -9.53 6.60 -4.19
C ASN A 127 -8.80 7.40 -5.28
N GLU A 128 -9.55 7.97 -6.21
CA GLU A 128 -8.99 8.76 -7.31
C GLU A 128 -8.16 9.96 -6.81
N ALA A 129 -8.63 10.67 -5.81
CA ALA A 129 -7.88 11.80 -5.24
C ALA A 129 -6.54 11.35 -4.63
N ASP A 130 -6.55 10.21 -3.96
CA ASP A 130 -5.33 9.60 -3.42
C ASP A 130 -4.38 9.17 -4.53
N PHE A 131 -4.91 8.68 -5.64
CA PHE A 131 -4.11 8.33 -6.81
C PHE A 131 -3.35 9.56 -7.35
N PHE A 132 -4.00 10.70 -7.48
CA PHE A 132 -3.33 11.93 -7.91
C PHE A 132 -2.33 12.45 -6.89
N THR A 133 -2.62 12.31 -5.60
CA THR A 133 -1.65 12.62 -4.55
C THR A 133 -0.43 11.71 -4.64
N PHE A 134 -0.64 10.44 -4.90
CA PHE A 134 0.43 9.47 -5.14
C PHE A 134 1.30 9.88 -6.33
N GLU A 135 0.68 10.25 -7.42
CA GLU A 135 1.39 10.72 -8.62
C GLU A 135 2.30 11.91 -8.31
N LYS A 136 1.79 12.91 -7.58
CA LYS A 136 2.57 14.09 -7.20
C LYS A 136 3.78 13.72 -6.33
N LYS A 137 3.57 12.87 -5.34
CA LYS A 137 4.65 12.41 -4.46
C LYS A 137 5.70 11.62 -5.25
N TYR A 138 5.25 10.77 -6.13
CA TYR A 138 6.13 9.98 -6.99
C TYR A 138 6.97 10.87 -7.91
N MET A 139 6.38 11.87 -8.53
CA MET A 139 7.10 12.82 -9.36
C MET A 139 8.14 13.61 -8.56
N LYS A 140 7.82 13.95 -7.32
CA LYS A 140 8.77 14.61 -6.42
C LYS A 140 9.94 13.69 -6.07
N ASP A 141 9.71 12.42 -5.82
CA ASP A 141 10.76 11.43 -5.53
C ASP A 141 11.75 11.29 -6.68
N LEU A 142 11.28 11.45 -7.92
CA LEU A 142 12.15 11.45 -9.10
C LEU A 142 13.00 12.71 -9.24
N GLY A 143 12.80 13.71 -8.35
CA GLY A 143 13.61 14.92 -8.30
C GLY A 143 13.28 15.98 -9.32
N HIS A 144 12.18 15.84 -10.06
CA HIS A 144 11.72 16.84 -11.03
C HIS A 144 10.29 16.59 -11.45
N GLY A 145 9.67 17.60 -12.02
CA GLY A 145 8.44 17.45 -12.77
C GLY A 145 8.68 16.83 -14.15
N GLY A 146 9.63 15.92 -14.21
CA GLY A 146 10.10 15.35 -15.46
C GLY A 146 9.13 14.38 -16.09
N SER A 147 9.39 14.10 -17.34
CA SER A 147 8.63 13.16 -18.14
C SER A 147 8.75 11.75 -17.60
N PHE A 148 7.65 11.01 -17.57
CA PHE A 148 7.65 9.57 -17.31
C PHE A 148 8.56 8.79 -18.27
N TRP A 149 8.83 9.33 -19.42
CA TRP A 149 9.56 8.67 -20.50
C TRP A 149 11.06 8.60 -20.30
N ASP A 150 11.61 9.50 -19.49
CA ASP A 150 13.06 9.62 -19.28
C ASP A 150 13.53 8.93 -17.99
N ARG A 151 12.68 8.15 -17.37
CA ARG A 151 12.99 7.57 -16.08
C ARG A 151 13.83 6.31 -16.17
N LYS A 152 14.76 6.22 -15.24
CA LYS A 152 15.53 5.01 -14.97
C LYS A 152 15.08 4.34 -13.67
N ASP A 153 13.94 4.73 -13.16
CA ASP A 153 13.39 4.26 -11.90
C ASP A 153 12.99 2.77 -11.92
N LYS A 154 12.87 2.19 -13.10
CA LYS A 154 12.65 0.74 -13.25
C LYS A 154 13.80 -0.11 -12.70
N ASP A 155 14.98 0.51 -12.55
CA ASP A 155 16.14 -0.17 -12.01
C ASP A 155 16.13 -0.22 -10.47
N TYR A 156 15.15 0.43 -9.85
CA TYR A 156 15.00 0.48 -8.40
C TYR A 156 13.73 -0.25 -7.96
N ARG A 157 13.84 -0.94 -6.86
CA ARG A 157 12.65 -1.55 -6.24
C ARG A 157 11.78 -0.45 -5.62
N LYS A 158 10.51 -0.50 -5.96
CA LYS A 158 9.49 0.43 -5.45
C LYS A 158 8.35 -0.37 -4.84
N VAL A 159 7.92 0.00 -3.65
CA VAL A 159 6.84 -0.70 -2.96
C VAL A 159 5.77 0.24 -2.45
N ILE A 160 4.56 -0.25 -2.43
CA ILE A 160 3.43 0.32 -1.72
C ILE A 160 3.25 -0.48 -0.44
N GLU A 161 3.38 0.19 0.69
CA GLU A 161 3.09 -0.35 2.01
C GLU A 161 1.57 -0.23 2.24
N TYR A 162 0.87 -1.29 1.95
CA TYR A 162 -0.61 -1.30 1.94
C TYR A 162 -1.24 -2.14 3.05
#